data_fee5eb20e9299247a904d0b47778da1e
#
_entry.id   fee5eb20e9299247a904d0b47778da1e
#
_cell.length_a   1.000
_cell.length_b   1.000
_cell.length_c   1.000
_cell.angle_alpha   90.00
_cell.angle_beta   90.00
_cell.angle_gamma   90.00
#
_symmetry.space_group_name_H-M   'P 1'
#
loop_
_entity.id
_entity.type
_entity.pdbx_description
1 polymer ?
#
loop_
_entity_poly.entity_id
_entity_poly.type
_entity_poly.pdbx_seq_one_letter_code
_entity_poly.pdbx_strand_id
1 'polypeptide(L)'
;MKVSKFGGSSLADGRQLQRVFDIIQADNARKVVVVSAPGKRFKDDTKVTDLLLAYAEGTIADTDTTEIVQTIKARYHAIGDYFDLPAYELADIDEQIDHLAQKHYRSFDYLYAAFAAHGEFLNAQLVAKVFTHLGLPARFVDPKEIGLRVDDQARSATFNPKSYDTIAKLDLTTSERLIVPGFFGYTE
;
A
#
# COMPACT_ATOMS: atom_id res chain seq x y z
N MET A 1 -2.82 9.24 21.61
CA MET A 1 -2.74 8.76 20.23
C MET A 1 -1.83 7.55 20.14
N LYS A 2 -2.19 6.55 19.33
CA LYS A 2 -1.39 5.35 19.06
C LYS A 2 -1.16 5.20 17.55
N VAL A 3 0.03 4.73 17.18
CA VAL A 3 0.37 4.27 15.84
C VAL A 3 0.35 2.75 15.87
N SER A 4 -0.36 2.13 14.93
CA SER A 4 -0.45 0.68 14.79
C SER A 4 0.13 0.25 13.44
N LYS A 5 1.06 -0.71 13.44
CA LYS A 5 1.65 -1.24 12.20
C LYS A 5 1.25 -2.69 12.00
N PHE A 6 0.83 -3.02 10.79
CA PHE A 6 0.47 -4.38 10.38
C PHE A 6 1.35 -4.87 9.24
N GLY A 7 1.93 -6.04 9.41
CA GLY A 7 2.75 -6.70 8.40
C GLY A 7 1.90 -7.43 7.35
N GLY A 8 2.54 -7.87 6.27
CA GLY A 8 1.85 -8.48 5.13
C GLY A 8 1.02 -9.71 5.46
N SER A 9 1.43 -10.56 6.40
CA SER A 9 0.65 -11.72 6.83
C SER A 9 -0.68 -11.35 7.49
N SER A 10 -0.74 -10.20 8.17
CA SER A 10 -1.97 -9.68 8.78
C SER A 10 -2.88 -8.98 7.75
N LEU A 11 -2.45 -8.83 6.52
CA LEU A 11 -3.12 -8.13 5.44
C LEU A 11 -3.26 -9.01 4.18
N ALA A 12 -3.00 -10.33 4.32
CA ALA A 12 -2.87 -11.25 3.20
C ALA A 12 -4.20 -11.51 2.47
N ASP A 13 -5.31 -11.43 3.17
CA ASP A 13 -6.67 -11.67 2.67
C ASP A 13 -7.72 -10.89 3.47
N GLY A 14 -8.97 -10.95 3.03
CA GLY A 14 -10.08 -10.24 3.68
C GLY A 14 -10.31 -10.67 5.12
N ARG A 15 -10.14 -11.96 5.44
CA ARG A 15 -10.31 -12.47 6.82
C ARG A 15 -9.25 -11.91 7.77
N GLN A 16 -8.02 -11.78 7.30
CA GLN A 16 -6.95 -11.16 8.09
C GLN A 16 -7.21 -9.65 8.25
N LEU A 17 -7.63 -8.98 7.19
CA LEU A 17 -7.96 -7.55 7.26
C LEU A 17 -9.16 -7.29 8.19
N GLN A 18 -10.16 -8.20 8.27
CA GLN A 18 -11.24 -8.10 9.25
C GLN A 18 -10.69 -8.06 10.68
N ARG A 19 -9.71 -8.89 11.01
CA ARG A 19 -9.08 -8.87 12.34
C ARG A 19 -8.34 -7.56 12.61
N VAL A 20 -7.69 -7.01 11.59
CA VAL A 20 -7.05 -5.69 11.69
C VAL A 20 -8.09 -4.60 11.94
N PHE A 21 -9.21 -4.63 11.21
CA PHE A 21 -10.33 -3.72 11.41
C PHE A 21 -10.87 -3.78 12.86
N ASP A 22 -11.11 -5.00 13.38
CA ASP A 22 -11.62 -5.20 14.75
C ASP A 22 -10.65 -4.63 15.80
N ILE A 23 -9.35 -4.82 15.60
CA ILE A 23 -8.31 -4.26 16.47
C ILE A 23 -8.34 -2.73 16.43
N ILE A 24 -8.42 -2.13 15.25
CA ILE A 24 -8.40 -0.67 15.10
C ILE A 24 -9.68 -0.04 15.66
N GLN A 25 -10.84 -0.64 15.37
CA GLN A 25 -12.14 -0.15 15.84
C GLN A 25 -12.25 -0.19 17.37
N ALA A 26 -11.67 -1.20 18.02
CA ALA A 26 -11.75 -1.40 19.47
C ALA A 26 -11.06 -0.29 20.30
N ASP A 27 -10.23 0.56 19.69
CA ASP A 27 -9.51 1.61 20.42
C ASP A 27 -9.38 2.90 19.60
N ASN A 28 -10.14 3.90 19.98
CA ASN A 28 -10.15 5.21 19.32
C ASN A 28 -8.79 5.95 19.37
N ALA A 29 -7.88 5.54 20.24
CA ALA A 29 -6.53 6.11 20.29
C ALA A 29 -5.64 5.66 19.14
N ARG A 30 -5.99 4.55 18.44
CA ARG A 30 -5.28 4.04 17.25
C ARG A 30 -5.64 4.86 16.01
N LYS A 31 -5.03 6.02 15.90
CA LYS A 31 -5.31 7.02 14.85
C LYS A 31 -4.54 6.77 13.56
N VAL A 32 -3.29 6.37 13.65
CA VAL A 32 -2.42 6.13 12.51
C VAL A 32 -2.24 4.63 12.34
N VAL A 33 -2.55 4.14 11.14
CA VAL A 33 -2.45 2.72 10.77
C VAL A 33 -1.45 2.57 9.64
N VAL A 34 -0.31 1.98 9.92
CA VAL A 34 0.73 1.72 8.92
C VAL A 34 0.56 0.30 8.37
N VAL A 35 0.42 0.18 7.06
CA VAL A 35 0.14 -1.10 6.40
C VAL A 35 1.26 -1.48 5.44
N SER A 36 1.51 -2.79 5.34
CA SER A 36 2.37 -3.41 4.33
C SER A 36 1.54 -3.88 3.12
N ALA A 37 2.22 -4.30 2.06
CA ALA A 37 1.59 -5.03 0.96
C ALA A 37 0.96 -6.34 1.45
N PRO A 38 -0.08 -6.87 0.77
CA PRO A 38 -0.67 -8.17 1.09
C PRO A 38 0.37 -9.29 1.00
N GLY A 39 0.53 -10.03 2.11
CA GLY A 39 1.46 -11.15 2.22
C GLY A 39 0.92 -12.45 1.63
N LYS A 40 1.54 -13.58 1.98
CA LYS A 40 1.08 -14.92 1.61
C LYS A 40 -0.20 -15.29 2.36
N ARG A 41 -1.18 -15.85 1.65
CA ARG A 41 -2.44 -16.39 2.22
C ARG A 41 -2.21 -17.80 2.80
N PHE A 42 -1.26 -18.54 2.21
CA PHE A 42 -0.86 -19.90 2.60
C PHE A 42 0.63 -20.13 2.27
N LYS A 43 1.18 -21.28 2.67
CA LYS A 43 2.62 -21.56 2.62
C LYS A 43 3.26 -21.37 1.23
N ASP A 44 2.59 -21.85 0.18
CA ASP A 44 3.12 -21.84 -1.20
C ASP A 44 2.59 -20.68 -2.05
N ASP A 45 1.93 -19.71 -1.43
CA ASP A 45 1.43 -18.49 -2.09
C ASP A 45 2.57 -17.51 -2.39
N THR A 46 2.34 -16.60 -3.32
CA THR A 46 3.27 -15.52 -3.67
C THR A 46 2.81 -14.21 -3.04
N LYS A 47 3.71 -13.46 -2.42
CA LYS A 47 3.42 -12.12 -1.89
C LYS A 47 3.13 -11.15 -3.04
N VAL A 48 2.30 -10.15 -2.78
CA VAL A 48 2.04 -9.08 -3.78
C VAL A 48 3.32 -8.34 -4.16
N THR A 49 4.23 -8.12 -3.21
CA THR A 49 5.53 -7.49 -3.51
C THR A 49 6.35 -8.33 -4.51
N ASP A 50 6.37 -9.65 -4.34
CA ASP A 50 7.10 -10.55 -5.25
C ASP A 50 6.45 -10.56 -6.66
N LEU A 51 5.11 -10.50 -6.75
CA LEU A 51 4.39 -10.34 -8.01
C LEU A 51 4.71 -9.01 -8.69
N LEU A 52 4.77 -7.92 -7.94
CA LEU A 52 5.14 -6.60 -8.47
C LEU A 52 6.60 -6.56 -8.96
N LEU A 53 7.50 -7.24 -8.28
CA LEU A 53 8.89 -7.36 -8.76
C LEU A 53 8.99 -8.20 -10.04
N ALA A 54 8.24 -9.30 -10.15
CA ALA A 54 8.15 -10.07 -11.39
C ALA A 54 7.53 -9.24 -12.53
N TYR A 55 6.53 -8.39 -12.24
CA TYR A 55 5.98 -7.44 -13.20
C TYR A 55 7.04 -6.42 -13.66
N ALA A 56 7.86 -5.90 -12.73
CA ALA A 56 8.98 -5.01 -13.06
C ALA A 56 10.00 -5.69 -13.99
N GLU A 57 10.37 -6.94 -13.69
CA GLU A 57 11.29 -7.75 -14.53
C GLU A 57 10.74 -7.96 -15.93
N GLY A 58 9.46 -8.34 -16.06
CA GLY A 58 8.79 -8.49 -17.34
C GLY A 58 8.74 -7.18 -18.14
N THR A 59 8.49 -6.05 -17.48
CA THR A 59 8.49 -4.72 -18.08
C THR A 59 9.89 -4.35 -18.62
N ILE A 60 10.94 -4.63 -17.86
CA ILE A 60 12.33 -4.36 -18.29
C ILE A 60 12.74 -5.26 -19.47
N ALA A 61 12.32 -6.52 -19.45
CA ALA A 61 12.61 -7.49 -20.48
C ALA A 61 11.72 -7.37 -21.73
N ASP A 62 10.76 -6.45 -21.74
CA ASP A 62 9.76 -6.26 -22.79
C ASP A 62 9.00 -7.56 -23.12
N THR A 63 8.63 -8.31 -22.08
CA THR A 63 7.84 -9.56 -22.21
C THR A 63 6.38 -9.31 -21.85
N ASP A 64 5.51 -10.26 -22.25
CA ASP A 64 4.09 -10.20 -21.88
C ASP A 64 3.90 -10.35 -20.37
N THR A 65 3.34 -9.32 -19.75
CA THR A 65 3.08 -9.23 -18.30
C THR A 65 1.58 -9.36 -17.97
N THR A 66 0.74 -9.69 -18.95
CA THR A 66 -0.72 -9.71 -18.79
C THR A 66 -1.16 -10.60 -17.62
N GLU A 67 -0.65 -11.83 -17.55
CA GLU A 67 -1.02 -12.79 -16.49
C GLU A 67 -0.62 -12.28 -15.09
N ILE A 68 0.57 -11.70 -14.96
CA ILE A 68 1.06 -11.15 -13.68
C ILE A 68 0.18 -9.99 -13.25
N VAL A 69 -0.15 -9.07 -14.15
CA VAL A 69 -1.03 -7.92 -13.88
C VAL A 69 -2.40 -8.39 -13.40
N GLN A 70 -3.02 -9.35 -14.09
CA GLN A 70 -4.30 -9.92 -13.67
C GLN A 70 -4.22 -10.60 -12.30
N THR A 71 -3.12 -11.30 -12.04
CA THR A 71 -2.89 -11.94 -10.72
C THR A 71 -2.80 -10.89 -9.60
N ILE A 72 -2.09 -9.78 -9.83
CA ILE A 72 -2.00 -8.68 -8.85
C ILE A 72 -3.37 -8.08 -8.59
N LYS A 73 -4.12 -7.73 -9.64
CA LYS A 73 -5.49 -7.20 -9.51
C LYS A 73 -6.39 -8.14 -8.73
N ALA A 74 -6.38 -9.43 -9.08
CA ALA A 74 -7.18 -10.45 -8.39
C ALA A 74 -6.89 -10.54 -6.89
N ARG A 75 -5.66 -10.23 -6.44
CA ARG A 75 -5.30 -10.19 -5.01
C ARG A 75 -6.02 -9.06 -4.28
N TYR A 76 -6.09 -7.86 -4.87
CA TYR A 76 -6.80 -6.72 -4.29
C TYR A 76 -8.31 -6.90 -4.37
N HIS A 77 -8.82 -7.39 -5.51
CA HIS A 77 -10.25 -7.70 -5.68
C HIS A 77 -10.73 -8.73 -4.65
N ALA A 78 -9.99 -9.82 -4.43
CA ALA A 78 -10.38 -10.84 -3.45
C ALA A 78 -10.47 -10.28 -2.01
N ILE A 79 -9.71 -9.26 -1.67
CA ILE A 79 -9.85 -8.57 -0.38
C ILE A 79 -11.09 -7.68 -0.38
N GLY A 80 -11.32 -6.89 -1.44
CA GLY A 80 -12.50 -6.04 -1.57
C GLY A 80 -13.81 -6.83 -1.56
N ASP A 81 -13.86 -7.92 -2.34
CA ASP A 81 -15.03 -8.81 -2.46
C ASP A 81 -15.42 -9.46 -1.12
N TYR A 82 -14.43 -9.76 -0.26
CA TYR A 82 -14.71 -10.29 1.08
C TYR A 82 -15.58 -9.34 1.92
N PHE A 83 -15.52 -8.04 1.66
CA PHE A 83 -16.27 -7.00 2.35
C PHE A 83 -17.46 -6.46 1.54
N ASP A 84 -17.80 -7.11 0.43
CA ASP A 84 -18.81 -6.61 -0.50
C ASP A 84 -18.55 -5.18 -0.98
N LEU A 85 -17.24 -4.81 -1.11
CA LEU A 85 -16.84 -3.51 -1.60
C LEU A 85 -17.26 -3.36 -3.07
N PRO A 86 -17.99 -2.30 -3.46
CA PRO A 86 -18.40 -2.13 -4.84
C PRO A 86 -17.23 -2.13 -5.82
N ALA A 87 -17.37 -2.80 -6.96
CA ALA A 87 -16.27 -2.96 -7.93
C ALA A 87 -15.70 -1.61 -8.43
N TYR A 88 -16.50 -0.56 -8.50
CA TYR A 88 -16.04 0.78 -8.90
C TYR A 88 -15.05 1.39 -7.90
N GLU A 89 -15.07 0.96 -6.65
CA GLU A 89 -14.11 1.38 -5.61
C GLU A 89 -12.70 0.84 -5.86
N LEU A 90 -12.56 -0.20 -6.69
CA LEU A 90 -11.28 -0.80 -7.05
C LEU A 90 -10.74 -0.33 -8.41
N ALA A 91 -11.54 0.42 -9.18
CA ALA A 91 -11.18 0.83 -10.52
C ALA A 91 -9.90 1.69 -10.57
N ASP A 92 -9.71 2.58 -9.62
CA ASP A 92 -8.51 3.42 -9.50
C ASP A 92 -7.26 2.62 -9.10
N ILE A 93 -7.43 1.54 -8.34
CA ILE A 93 -6.33 0.61 -8.00
C ILE A 93 -5.92 -0.17 -9.25
N ASP A 94 -6.89 -0.67 -10.01
CA ASP A 94 -6.64 -1.37 -11.28
C ASP A 94 -5.93 -0.47 -12.29
N GLU A 95 -6.39 0.77 -12.44
CA GLU A 95 -5.77 1.75 -13.32
C GLU A 95 -4.32 2.06 -12.94
N GLN A 96 -4.05 2.20 -11.64
CA GLN A 96 -2.69 2.43 -11.15
C GLN A 96 -1.76 1.24 -11.46
N ILE A 97 -2.25 -0.01 -11.36
CA ILE A 97 -1.49 -1.21 -11.71
C ILE A 97 -1.18 -1.22 -13.21
N ASP A 98 -2.16 -0.94 -14.08
CA ASP A 98 -1.98 -0.90 -15.53
C ASP A 98 -0.98 0.18 -15.95
N HIS A 99 -0.98 1.32 -15.27
CA HIS A 99 -0.11 2.44 -15.61
C HIS A 99 1.33 2.30 -15.10
N LEU A 100 1.64 1.33 -14.22
CA LEU A 100 3.00 1.18 -13.70
C LEU A 100 4.04 1.01 -14.80
N ALA A 101 3.81 0.12 -15.76
CA ALA A 101 4.74 -0.14 -16.86
C ALA A 101 4.81 0.99 -17.90
N GLN A 102 3.82 1.90 -17.89
CA GLN A 102 3.74 3.01 -18.86
C GLN A 102 4.48 4.27 -18.38
N LYS A 103 4.86 4.33 -17.10
CA LYS A 103 5.57 5.47 -16.52
C LYS A 103 7.02 5.50 -16.98
N HIS A 104 7.56 6.71 -17.13
CA HIS A 104 8.98 6.87 -17.36
C HIS A 104 9.73 6.83 -16.02
N TYR A 105 10.75 5.98 -15.93
CA TYR A 105 11.62 5.84 -14.76
C TYR A 105 13.05 6.27 -15.10
N ARG A 106 13.70 6.92 -14.16
CA ARG A 106 15.06 7.47 -14.29
C ARG A 106 16.12 6.39 -14.49
N SER A 107 15.88 5.18 -13.96
CA SER A 107 16.70 3.99 -14.15
C SER A 107 15.90 2.73 -13.79
N PHE A 108 16.45 1.54 -14.07
CA PHE A 108 15.84 0.26 -13.67
C PHE A 108 15.72 0.13 -12.15
N ASP A 109 16.65 0.66 -11.36
CA ASP A 109 16.55 0.63 -9.89
C ASP A 109 15.38 1.47 -9.39
N TYR A 110 15.08 2.61 -10.03
CA TYR A 110 13.88 3.40 -9.73
C TYR A 110 12.60 2.71 -10.15
N LEU A 111 12.61 1.99 -11.28
CA LEU A 111 11.49 1.18 -11.71
C LEU A 111 11.19 0.09 -10.67
N TYR A 112 12.20 -0.70 -10.28
CA TYR A 112 12.05 -1.72 -9.24
C TYR A 112 11.53 -1.15 -7.93
N ALA A 113 12.09 -0.05 -7.45
CA ALA A 113 11.66 0.59 -6.22
C ALA A 113 10.21 1.07 -6.29
N ALA A 114 9.80 1.66 -7.43
CA ALA A 114 8.43 2.12 -7.63
C ALA A 114 7.44 0.95 -7.65
N PHE A 115 7.73 -0.14 -8.37
CA PHE A 115 6.87 -1.31 -8.41
C PHE A 115 6.74 -1.94 -7.01
N ALA A 116 7.84 -2.15 -6.30
CA ALA A 116 7.81 -2.67 -4.94
C ALA A 116 6.97 -1.80 -4.00
N ALA A 117 7.17 -0.46 -4.04
CA ALA A 117 6.45 0.49 -3.19
C ALA A 117 4.93 0.50 -3.44
N HIS A 118 4.50 0.20 -4.68
CA HIS A 118 3.07 0.16 -5.00
C HIS A 118 2.32 -0.95 -4.26
N GLY A 119 2.98 -1.98 -3.78
CA GLY A 119 2.34 -2.99 -2.93
C GLY A 119 1.73 -2.40 -1.66
N GLU A 120 2.49 -1.58 -0.93
CA GLU A 120 2.02 -0.87 0.24
C GLU A 120 1.09 0.28 -0.12
N PHE A 121 1.42 1.02 -1.17
CA PHE A 121 0.67 2.20 -1.62
C PHE A 121 -0.78 1.84 -1.99
N LEU A 122 -0.97 0.81 -2.81
CA LEU A 122 -2.30 0.34 -3.22
C LEU A 122 -3.05 -0.30 -2.07
N ASN A 123 -2.35 -1.06 -1.22
CA ASN A 123 -2.99 -1.67 -0.07
C ASN A 123 -3.49 -0.64 0.95
N ALA A 124 -2.75 0.44 1.16
CA ALA A 124 -3.20 1.53 2.04
C ALA A 124 -4.48 2.20 1.51
N GLN A 125 -4.60 2.38 0.19
CA GLN A 125 -5.82 2.88 -0.45
C GLN A 125 -6.99 1.90 -0.24
N LEU A 126 -6.77 0.60 -0.49
CA LEU A 126 -7.79 -0.43 -0.29
C LEU A 126 -8.27 -0.48 1.17
N VAL A 127 -7.34 -0.49 2.14
CA VAL A 127 -7.68 -0.53 3.58
C VAL A 127 -8.51 0.69 3.97
N ALA A 128 -8.17 1.88 3.48
CA ALA A 128 -8.97 3.09 3.75
C ALA A 128 -10.39 2.98 3.20
N LYS A 129 -10.56 2.46 1.98
CA LYS A 129 -11.86 2.22 1.36
C LYS A 129 -12.68 1.19 2.15
N VAL A 130 -12.07 0.05 2.50
CA VAL A 130 -12.72 -1.01 3.30
C VAL A 130 -13.15 -0.48 4.67
N PHE A 131 -12.30 0.23 5.37
CA PHE A 131 -12.64 0.77 6.70
C PHE A 131 -13.81 1.75 6.62
N THR A 132 -13.80 2.64 5.63
CA THR A 132 -14.88 3.60 5.38
C THR A 132 -16.19 2.87 5.03
N HIS A 133 -16.12 1.86 4.17
CA HIS A 133 -17.27 1.02 3.81
C HIS A 133 -17.89 0.32 5.03
N LEU A 134 -17.06 -0.14 5.96
CA LEU A 134 -17.49 -0.76 7.22
C LEU A 134 -17.95 0.26 8.30
N GLY A 135 -18.03 1.55 7.96
CA GLY A 135 -18.53 2.59 8.87
C GLY A 135 -17.47 3.18 9.81
N LEU A 136 -16.19 2.86 9.64
CA LEU A 136 -15.10 3.50 10.35
C LEU A 136 -14.42 4.53 9.43
N PRO A 137 -14.66 5.84 9.61
CA PRO A 137 -14.07 6.86 8.75
C PRO A 137 -12.55 6.71 8.67
N ALA A 138 -12.03 6.55 7.47
CA ALA A 138 -10.61 6.37 7.22
C ALA A 138 -10.21 7.05 5.90
N ARG A 139 -9.00 7.55 5.82
CA ARG A 139 -8.44 8.08 4.59
C ARG A 139 -7.02 7.56 4.35
N PHE A 140 -6.70 7.34 3.12
CA PHE A 140 -5.34 7.13 2.66
C PHE A 140 -4.52 8.42 2.85
N VAL A 141 -3.28 8.27 3.30
CA VAL A 141 -2.32 9.37 3.45
C VAL A 141 -1.10 9.05 2.60
N ASP A 142 -0.91 9.81 1.54
CA ASP A 142 0.30 9.70 0.72
C ASP A 142 1.52 10.13 1.57
N PRO A 143 2.57 9.32 1.66
CA PRO A 143 3.84 9.70 2.29
C PRO A 143 4.41 11.03 1.79
N LYS A 144 4.09 11.42 0.55
CA LYS A 144 4.44 12.71 -0.02
C LYS A 144 3.75 13.87 0.70
N GLU A 145 2.46 13.72 1.04
CA GLU A 145 1.69 14.75 1.77
C GLU A 145 2.27 15.02 3.15
N ILE A 146 2.76 13.98 3.82
CA ILE A 146 3.36 14.10 5.15
C ILE A 146 4.86 14.42 5.11
N GLY A 147 5.40 14.65 3.91
CA GLY A 147 6.79 15.02 3.73
C GLY A 147 7.79 13.94 4.12
N LEU A 148 7.41 12.66 3.97
CA LEU A 148 8.29 11.53 4.24
C LEU A 148 9.29 11.41 3.10
N ARG A 149 10.51 11.90 3.33
CA ARG A 149 11.60 11.96 2.37
C ARG A 149 12.66 10.91 2.66
N VAL A 150 13.26 10.41 1.60
CA VAL A 150 14.40 9.49 1.62
C VAL A 150 15.50 10.03 0.71
N ASP A 151 16.71 9.50 0.87
CA ASP A 151 17.82 9.80 -0.03
C ASP A 151 17.64 9.17 -1.42
N ASP A 152 18.55 9.48 -2.33
CA ASP A 152 18.51 9.06 -3.74
C ASP A 152 19.11 7.66 -3.98
N GLN A 153 18.91 6.73 -3.03
CA GLN A 153 19.36 5.35 -3.11
C GLN A 153 18.17 4.41 -3.34
N ALA A 154 17.70 4.31 -4.59
CA ALA A 154 16.42 3.70 -4.94
C ALA A 154 16.14 2.31 -4.33
N ARG A 155 17.16 1.45 -4.16
CA ARG A 155 17.00 0.09 -3.61
C ARG A 155 17.41 -0.05 -2.14
N SER A 156 18.04 0.97 -1.57
CA SER A 156 18.54 0.98 -0.18
C SER A 156 18.36 2.35 0.48
N ALA A 157 17.24 3.00 0.19
CA ALA A 157 16.95 4.35 0.62
C ALA A 157 17.02 4.52 2.14
N THR A 158 17.68 5.59 2.57
CA THR A 158 17.78 5.98 3.98
C THR A 158 16.81 7.12 4.26
N PHE A 159 16.17 7.07 5.42
CA PHE A 159 15.24 8.09 5.86
C PHE A 159 15.93 9.46 6.04
N ASN A 160 15.35 10.50 5.45
CA ASN A 160 15.85 11.87 5.60
C ASN A 160 15.35 12.45 6.95
N PRO A 161 16.26 12.82 7.88
CA PRO A 161 15.89 13.35 9.19
C PRO A 161 14.98 14.59 9.14
N LYS A 162 15.04 15.41 8.09
CA LYS A 162 14.15 16.57 7.90
C LYS A 162 12.67 16.19 7.85
N SER A 163 12.35 14.95 7.53
CA SER A 163 10.97 14.46 7.55
C SER A 163 10.35 14.47 8.94
N TYR A 164 11.14 14.36 10.01
CA TYR A 164 10.63 14.45 11.40
C TYR A 164 9.94 15.78 11.67
N ASP A 165 10.52 16.89 11.20
CA ASP A 165 9.96 18.22 11.41
C ASP A 165 8.63 18.43 10.67
N THR A 166 8.47 17.75 9.51
CA THR A 166 7.24 17.81 8.72
C THR A 166 6.17 16.91 9.34
N ILE A 167 6.53 15.69 9.71
CA ILE A 167 5.62 14.72 10.33
C ILE A 167 5.12 15.24 11.68
N ALA A 168 5.98 15.91 12.47
CA ALA A 168 5.61 16.49 13.75
C ALA A 168 4.55 17.61 13.66
N LYS A 169 4.36 18.19 12.48
CA LYS A 169 3.36 19.24 12.21
C LYS A 169 2.02 18.71 11.70
N LEU A 170 1.89 17.38 11.53
CA LEU A 170 0.64 16.80 11.09
C LEU A 170 -0.49 17.09 12.06
N ASP A 171 -1.60 17.58 11.54
CA ASP A 171 -2.83 17.69 12.30
C ASP A 171 -3.46 16.29 12.48
N LEU A 172 -3.42 15.81 13.71
CA LEU A 172 -3.96 14.51 14.10
C LEU A 172 -5.27 14.63 14.89
N THR A 173 -5.91 15.80 14.84
CA THR A 173 -7.20 16.07 15.53
C THR A 173 -8.39 15.47 14.77
N THR A 174 -8.19 14.97 13.55
CA THR A 174 -9.23 14.35 12.73
C THR A 174 -9.90 13.16 13.42
N SER A 175 -11.19 12.97 13.16
CA SER A 175 -11.93 11.77 13.59
C SER A 175 -11.58 10.52 12.76
N GLU A 176 -11.02 10.71 11.57
CA GLU A 176 -10.65 9.64 10.66
C GLU A 176 -9.44 8.83 11.15
N ARG A 177 -9.35 7.58 10.69
CA ARG A 177 -8.12 6.79 10.75
C ARG A 177 -7.24 7.15 9.56
N LEU A 178 -5.98 7.46 9.84
CA LEU A 178 -4.99 7.80 8.80
C LEU A 178 -4.28 6.51 8.38
N ILE A 179 -4.54 6.04 7.17
CA ILE A 179 -3.94 4.82 6.62
C ILE A 179 -2.71 5.20 5.81
N VAL A 180 -1.55 4.81 6.30
CA VAL A 180 -0.25 5.18 5.75
C VAL A 180 0.44 3.94 5.17
N PRO A 181 0.89 3.94 3.92
CA PRO A 181 1.72 2.86 3.40
C PRO A 181 3.08 2.87 4.11
N GLY A 182 3.54 1.67 4.52
CA GLY A 182 4.86 1.50 5.12
C GLY A 182 5.97 1.39 4.09
N PHE A 183 7.20 1.34 4.55
CA PHE A 183 8.39 0.90 3.83
C PHE A 183 8.89 1.78 2.68
N PHE A 184 8.32 2.90 2.33
CA PHE A 184 8.88 3.78 1.31
C PHE A 184 8.69 5.27 1.64
N GLY A 185 9.45 6.12 0.94
CA GLY A 185 9.33 7.57 0.93
C GLY A 185 9.68 8.10 -0.44
N TYR A 186 9.67 9.40 -0.58
CA TYR A 186 9.97 10.07 -1.83
C TYR A 186 11.36 10.70 -1.80
N THR A 187 12.09 10.64 -2.91
CA THR A 187 13.28 11.46 -3.16
C THR A 187 12.87 12.91 -3.46
N GLU A 188 13.80 13.85 -3.32
CA GLU A 188 13.59 15.27 -3.70
C GLU A 188 13.48 15.45 -5.22
#